data_010f4e7ce751b7f1f13d77ae22c71cfc
#
_entry.id   010f4e7ce751b7f1f13d77ae22c71cfc
#
_cell.length_a   1.000
_cell.length_b   1.000
_cell.length_c   1.000
_cell.angle_alpha   90.00
_cell.angle_beta   90.00
_cell.angle_gamma   90.00
#
_symmetry.space_group_name_H-M   'P 1'
#
loop_
_entity.id
_entity.type
_entity.pdbx_description
1 polymer ?
#
loop_
_entity_poly.entity_id
_entity_poly.type
_entity_poly.pdbx_seq_one_letter_code
_entity_poly.pdbx_strand_id
1 'polypeptide(L)'
;MIEKLLSIFEADLEYLRSLGDTSKQNTEYGVRLRTLEVLGGDVTKKPTLLVDVEKRILELLGGENSDYKSIYVIRKEIADKMGIDTSNLKTVYEIALACLNAGPIEIEYTVTFKNYDGTILSTQKVLSGEVPVYTGETPVKPSDEEYNYTFNGWLPELGPVTGNIEYVAQYTATEIPVGPDLTSPYVTFTAEEAGSTLGLTKLSTNQTLEYSNDTTTWNTFDTTTTVTLANVGDKVYIRGILNANNTSSNHTQFKMTGKIAASGNCNAIWNYGDLEAALKAYCGRHMFGGCTSLVTAPELPATTLANGCYSYMFSNCISLTTAPELPATTLAERCYESMLRGCTKLTTAPELPATTLAYYCYTLMFADCKNLNKITCLATDINSSWTYNWVSGVSATGTFIKDPNMTAWTSGKNGIPDGWTVEDYVG
;
A
#
# COMPACT_ATOMS: atom_id res chain seq x y z
N MET A 1 21.67 28.28 19.66
CA MET A 1 21.79 29.72 19.97
C MET A 1 22.76 29.93 21.10
N ILE A 2 22.63 29.24 22.25
CA ILE A 2 23.52 29.37 23.41
C ILE A 2 24.92 28.79 23.15
N GLU A 3 25.07 27.71 22.41
CA GLU A 3 26.40 27.23 21.97
C GLU A 3 27.17 28.28 21.16
N LYS A 4 26.49 29.02 20.26
CA LYS A 4 27.08 30.15 19.55
C LYS A 4 27.47 31.30 20.50
N LEU A 5 26.69 31.52 21.54
CA LEU A 5 27.02 32.50 22.59
C LEU A 5 28.23 32.07 23.41
N LEU A 6 28.29 30.80 23.81
CA LEU A 6 29.45 30.24 24.54
C LEU A 6 30.72 30.30 23.72
N SER A 7 30.67 29.91 22.44
CA SER A 7 31.82 29.99 21.54
C SER A 7 32.29 31.43 21.29
N ILE A 8 31.37 32.40 21.31
CA ILE A 8 31.69 33.82 21.19
C ILE A 8 32.29 34.35 22.52
N PHE A 9 31.76 33.92 23.68
CA PHE A 9 32.34 34.24 24.97
C PHE A 9 33.76 33.66 25.13
N GLU A 10 34.00 32.42 24.68
CA GLU A 10 35.31 31.78 24.67
C GLU A 10 36.29 32.51 23.74
N ALA A 11 35.85 32.86 22.52
CA ALA A 11 36.65 33.63 21.60
C ALA A 11 36.95 35.05 22.11
N ASP A 12 35.99 35.68 22.78
CA ASP A 12 36.16 36.98 23.46
C ASP A 12 37.19 36.94 24.54
N LEU A 13 37.21 35.90 25.36
CA LEU A 13 38.17 35.74 26.44
C LEU A 13 39.58 35.40 25.93
N GLU A 14 39.68 34.58 24.89
CA GLU A 14 40.98 34.33 24.25
C GLU A 14 41.54 35.58 23.59
N TYR A 15 40.70 36.40 22.99
CA TYR A 15 41.08 37.67 22.37
C TYR A 15 41.47 38.70 23.40
N LEU A 16 40.74 38.85 24.55
CA LEU A 16 41.08 39.71 25.66
C LEU A 16 42.39 39.27 26.36
N ARG A 17 42.65 37.95 26.42
CA ARG A 17 43.93 37.42 26.92
C ARG A 17 45.10 37.71 25.99
N SER A 18 44.86 37.76 24.66
CA SER A 18 45.90 38.03 23.67
C SER A 18 46.28 39.52 23.55
N LEU A 19 45.42 40.45 24.00
CA LEU A 19 45.57 41.89 23.78
C LEU A 19 46.35 42.65 24.88
N GLY A 20 46.76 42.03 25.98
CA GLY A 20 47.62 42.73 27.00
C GLY A 20 47.27 44.20 27.18
N ASP A 21 46.30 44.47 27.97
CA ASP A 21 45.98 45.69 28.76
C ASP A 21 46.05 47.11 28.16
N THR A 22 45.54 47.49 26.95
CA THR A 22 45.50 48.91 26.58
C THR A 22 44.36 49.44 25.71
N SER A 23 43.19 48.91 25.62
CA SER A 23 42.01 49.60 25.06
C SER A 23 40.70 48.87 25.26
N LYS A 24 40.42 48.48 26.47
CA LYS A 24 39.36 47.53 26.84
C LYS A 24 37.96 47.93 26.35
N GLN A 25 37.57 49.20 26.33
CA GLN A 25 36.19 49.58 26.04
C GLN A 25 35.79 49.46 24.57
N ASN A 26 36.63 49.81 23.63
CA ASN A 26 36.26 49.74 22.20
C ASN A 26 36.27 48.33 21.66
N THR A 27 37.11 47.48 22.18
CA THR A 27 37.23 46.10 21.76
C THR A 27 36.09 45.24 22.34
N GLU A 28 35.79 45.45 23.62
CA GLU A 28 34.66 44.79 24.29
C GLU A 28 33.32 45.16 23.66
N TYR A 29 33.15 46.45 23.29
CA TYR A 29 31.95 46.88 22.59
C TYR A 29 31.82 46.25 21.17
N GLY A 30 32.90 46.18 20.41
CA GLY A 30 32.87 45.58 19.10
C GLY A 30 32.54 44.08 19.10
N VAL A 31 33.04 43.39 20.08
CA VAL A 31 32.75 41.97 20.28
C VAL A 31 31.29 41.75 20.68
N ARG A 32 30.75 42.59 21.57
CA ARG A 32 29.34 42.50 21.97
C ARG A 32 28.38 42.86 20.84
N LEU A 33 28.72 43.80 19.96
CA LEU A 33 27.95 44.07 18.75
C LEU A 33 27.90 42.86 17.84
N ARG A 34 29.03 42.17 17.66
CA ARG A 34 29.10 40.95 16.89
C ARG A 34 28.26 39.82 17.51
N THR A 35 28.25 39.70 18.86
CA THR A 35 27.37 38.79 19.59
C THR A 35 25.90 39.09 19.32
N LEU A 36 25.51 40.36 19.36
CA LEU A 36 24.15 40.77 19.06
C LEU A 36 23.75 40.44 17.62
N GLU A 37 24.62 40.67 16.64
CA GLU A 37 24.40 40.35 15.24
C GLU A 37 24.19 38.84 15.01
N VAL A 38 25.03 38.02 15.62
CA VAL A 38 24.92 36.53 15.55
C VAL A 38 23.61 36.01 16.16
N LEU A 39 23.08 36.70 17.19
CA LEU A 39 21.79 36.39 17.80
C LEU A 39 20.60 36.92 16.98
N GLY A 40 20.83 37.52 15.80
CA GLY A 40 19.79 38.09 14.95
C GLY A 40 19.28 39.44 15.41
N GLY A 41 20.03 40.14 16.30
CA GLY A 41 19.73 41.49 16.71
C GLY A 41 20.10 42.53 15.62
N ASP A 42 19.31 43.62 15.57
CA ASP A 42 19.54 44.70 14.61
C ASP A 42 20.70 45.62 15.12
N VAL A 43 21.87 45.46 14.50
CA VAL A 43 23.07 46.26 14.78
C VAL A 43 23.10 47.61 14.02
N THR A 44 22.14 47.88 13.13
CA THR A 44 22.08 49.11 12.36
C THR A 44 21.69 50.31 13.20
N LYS A 45 20.94 50.11 14.27
CA LYS A 45 20.62 51.07 15.33
C LYS A 45 21.72 51.06 16.39
N LYS A 46 22.94 51.42 16.05
CA LYS A 46 24.13 51.37 16.88
C LYS A 46 23.81 51.74 18.33
N PRO A 47 23.77 50.78 19.28
CA PRO A 47 23.64 51.13 20.66
C PRO A 47 24.86 51.96 21.09
N THR A 48 24.64 53.02 21.82
CA THR A 48 25.69 54.00 22.16
C THR A 48 26.56 53.55 23.31
N LEU A 49 26.08 52.61 24.10
CA LEU A 49 26.74 52.11 25.29
C LEU A 49 26.77 50.57 25.34
N LEU A 50 27.81 50.02 25.97
CA LEU A 50 27.94 48.57 26.17
C LEU A 50 26.73 48.00 26.91
N VAL A 51 26.16 48.72 27.85
CA VAL A 51 24.97 48.34 28.60
C VAL A 51 23.74 48.11 27.69
N ASP A 52 23.62 48.83 26.62
CA ASP A 52 22.50 48.68 25.67
C ASP A 52 22.63 47.39 24.86
N VAL A 53 23.86 47.00 24.53
CA VAL A 53 24.15 45.74 23.86
C VAL A 53 23.82 44.55 24.78
N GLU A 54 24.25 44.60 26.05
CA GLU A 54 24.00 43.59 27.05
C GLU A 54 22.47 43.44 27.35
N LYS A 55 21.75 44.57 27.42
CA LYS A 55 20.28 44.54 27.55
C LYS A 55 19.61 43.84 26.42
N ARG A 56 20.03 44.10 25.18
CA ARG A 56 19.48 43.47 23.99
C ARG A 56 19.77 41.97 23.93
N ILE A 57 20.95 41.55 24.39
CA ILE A 57 21.30 40.16 24.55
C ILE A 57 20.37 39.49 25.57
N LEU A 58 20.12 40.14 26.70
CA LEU A 58 19.22 39.65 27.75
C LEU A 58 17.78 39.47 27.23
N GLU A 59 17.26 40.45 26.45
CA GLU A 59 15.94 40.34 25.81
C GLU A 59 15.86 39.14 24.87
N LEU A 60 16.88 38.92 24.05
CA LEU A 60 16.93 37.78 23.14
C LEU A 60 17.00 36.42 23.83
N LEU A 61 17.48 36.42 25.07
CA LEU A 61 17.47 35.24 25.96
C LEU A 61 16.16 35.14 26.79
N GLY A 62 15.16 35.98 26.53
CA GLY A 62 13.87 35.96 27.20
C GLY A 62 13.88 36.59 28.60
N GLY A 63 14.86 37.45 28.91
CA GLY A 63 14.92 38.28 30.14
C GLY A 63 14.16 39.60 30.01
N GLU A 64 13.84 40.21 31.14
CA GLU A 64 13.18 41.54 31.17
C GLU A 64 14.20 42.68 30.98
N ASN A 65 13.90 43.63 30.10
CA ASN A 65 14.67 44.82 29.87
C ASN A 65 14.18 45.95 30.82
N SER A 66 15.07 46.44 31.67
CA SER A 66 14.78 47.58 32.53
C SER A 66 15.83 48.67 32.26
N ASP A 67 15.37 49.89 32.02
CA ASP A 67 16.20 51.01 31.58
C ASP A 67 17.28 51.48 32.58
N TYR A 68 17.26 50.97 33.78
CA TYR A 68 18.15 51.40 34.85
C TYR A 68 19.08 50.31 35.41
N LYS A 69 19.17 49.14 34.75
CA LYS A 69 20.06 48.08 35.23
C LYS A 69 21.53 48.33 34.84
N SER A 70 22.43 48.14 35.80
CA SER A 70 23.86 48.15 35.54
C SER A 70 24.30 46.90 34.78
N ILE A 71 25.44 46.97 34.09
CA ILE A 71 26.05 45.80 33.39
C ILE A 71 26.16 44.59 34.35
N TYR A 72 26.49 44.82 35.61
CA TYR A 72 26.55 43.78 36.63
C TYR A 72 25.21 43.04 36.79
N VAL A 73 24.10 43.79 36.91
CA VAL A 73 22.77 43.19 37.10
C VAL A 73 22.34 42.43 35.87
N ILE A 74 22.60 42.97 34.68
CA ILE A 74 22.24 42.32 33.42
C ILE A 74 23.02 41.01 33.25
N ARG A 75 24.31 40.99 33.50
CA ARG A 75 25.13 39.78 33.43
C ARG A 75 24.75 38.76 34.48
N LYS A 76 24.36 39.23 35.68
CA LYS A 76 23.82 38.35 36.71
C LYS A 76 22.54 37.65 36.25
N GLU A 77 21.61 38.38 35.66
CA GLU A 77 20.38 37.80 35.11
C GLU A 77 20.65 36.81 33.96
N ILE A 78 21.65 37.10 33.12
CA ILE A 78 22.10 36.14 32.07
C ILE A 78 22.61 34.86 32.72
N ALA A 79 23.48 34.97 33.75
CA ALA A 79 24.01 33.81 34.47
C ALA A 79 22.93 33.02 35.19
N ASP A 80 21.96 33.71 35.85
CA ASP A 80 20.81 33.07 36.49
C ASP A 80 19.94 32.30 35.48
N LYS A 81 19.71 32.87 34.29
CA LYS A 81 19.04 32.16 33.15
C LYS A 81 19.82 30.95 32.62
N MET A 82 21.14 30.98 32.79
CA MET A 82 22.03 29.87 32.49
C MET A 82 22.09 28.85 33.63
N GLY A 83 21.35 29.04 34.75
CA GLY A 83 21.35 28.14 35.89
C GLY A 83 22.59 28.24 36.79
N ILE A 84 23.35 29.32 36.68
CA ILE A 84 24.60 29.52 37.42
C ILE A 84 24.29 30.27 38.76
N ASP A 85 24.71 29.70 39.87
CA ASP A 85 24.58 30.38 41.19
C ASP A 85 25.51 31.59 41.25
N THR A 86 24.90 32.79 41.21
CA THR A 86 25.59 34.06 41.27
C THR A 86 25.58 34.71 42.66
N SER A 87 25.07 34.01 43.70
CA SER A 87 24.84 34.57 45.05
C SER A 87 26.10 35.16 45.71
N ASN A 88 27.27 34.60 45.42
CA ASN A 88 28.55 35.01 45.99
C ASN A 88 29.44 35.81 45.03
N LEU A 89 28.99 36.09 43.79
CA LEU A 89 29.77 36.80 42.79
C LEU A 89 29.54 38.30 42.88
N LYS A 90 30.61 39.07 43.08
CA LYS A 90 30.55 40.53 43.35
C LYS A 90 30.96 41.39 42.20
N THR A 91 31.61 40.82 41.17
CA THR A 91 32.10 41.58 40.03
C THR A 91 31.62 41.00 38.71
N VAL A 92 31.55 41.84 37.68
CA VAL A 92 31.22 41.43 36.30
C VAL A 92 32.16 40.36 35.81
N TYR A 93 33.44 40.43 36.23
CA TYR A 93 34.45 39.45 35.85
C TYR A 93 34.22 38.06 36.48
N GLU A 94 33.86 38.03 37.78
CA GLU A 94 33.56 36.77 38.48
C GLU A 94 32.34 36.09 37.87
N ILE A 95 31.31 36.85 37.49
CA ILE A 95 30.14 36.29 36.81
C ILE A 95 30.51 35.70 35.42
N ALA A 96 31.30 36.45 34.65
CA ALA A 96 31.76 35.97 33.34
C ALA A 96 32.63 34.71 33.47
N LEU A 97 33.50 34.66 34.47
CA LEU A 97 34.34 33.48 34.72
C LEU A 97 33.52 32.28 35.20
N ALA A 98 32.48 32.50 36.01
CA ALA A 98 31.56 31.43 36.43
C ALA A 98 30.79 30.87 35.27
N CYS A 99 30.32 31.70 34.35
CA CYS A 99 29.66 31.26 33.09
C CYS A 99 30.59 30.40 32.24
N LEU A 100 31.88 30.76 32.14
CA LEU A 100 32.88 29.97 31.42
C LEU A 100 33.20 28.62 32.05
N ASN A 101 33.25 28.56 33.37
CA ASN A 101 33.59 27.35 34.11
C ASN A 101 32.41 26.36 34.26
N ALA A 102 31.18 26.81 33.98
CA ALA A 102 29.99 25.98 34.06
C ALA A 102 29.90 24.93 32.94
N GLY A 103 30.75 25.04 31.91
CA GLY A 103 30.71 24.15 30.74
C GLY A 103 29.55 24.46 29.82
N PRO A 104 29.39 23.69 28.75
CA PRO A 104 28.27 23.84 27.81
C PRO A 104 26.95 23.57 28.55
N ILE A 105 26.01 24.51 28.45
CA ILE A 105 24.65 24.30 28.97
C ILE A 105 23.92 23.35 28.07
N GLU A 106 23.56 22.20 28.59
CA GLU A 106 22.68 21.27 27.90
C GLU A 106 21.26 21.82 27.88
N ILE A 107 20.83 22.34 26.73
CA ILE A 107 19.48 22.84 26.56
C ILE A 107 18.64 21.71 26.03
N GLU A 108 17.63 21.32 26.79
CA GLU A 108 16.64 20.34 26.38
C GLU A 108 15.38 21.03 25.87
N TYR A 109 14.88 20.50 24.77
CA TYR A 109 13.58 20.86 24.22
C TYR A 109 12.58 19.72 24.43
N THR A 110 11.32 20.10 24.57
CA THR A 110 10.22 19.12 24.60
C THR A 110 9.84 18.75 23.18
N VAL A 111 9.95 17.47 22.85
CA VAL A 111 9.52 16.88 21.59
C VAL A 111 8.29 16.03 21.86
N THR A 112 7.21 16.27 21.12
CA THR A 112 5.96 15.52 21.25
C THR A 112 5.64 14.84 19.93
N PHE A 113 5.45 13.52 19.95
CA PHE A 113 4.98 12.74 18.82
C PHE A 113 3.47 12.51 18.94
N LYS A 114 2.73 12.85 17.90
CA LYS A 114 1.26 12.72 17.84
C LYS A 114 0.83 11.82 16.69
N ASN A 115 -0.27 11.13 16.85
CA ASN A 115 -0.93 10.44 15.77
C ASN A 115 -1.71 11.44 14.89
N TYR A 116 -2.25 10.96 13.75
CA TYR A 116 -3.04 11.75 12.80
C TYR A 116 -4.24 12.47 13.43
N ASP A 117 -4.81 11.92 14.51
CA ASP A 117 -5.98 12.44 15.25
C ASP A 117 -5.60 13.38 16.40
N GLY A 118 -4.31 13.68 16.56
CA GLY A 118 -3.78 14.51 17.65
C GLY A 118 -3.49 13.75 18.94
N THR A 119 -3.75 12.44 19.01
CA THR A 119 -3.40 11.62 20.18
C THR A 119 -1.89 11.65 20.41
N ILE A 120 -1.47 11.95 21.65
CA ILE A 120 -0.06 11.96 22.01
C ILE A 120 0.44 10.54 22.14
N LEU A 121 1.42 10.18 21.31
CA LEU A 121 2.08 8.87 21.30
C LEU A 121 3.29 8.83 22.22
N SER A 122 4.05 9.94 22.29
CA SER A 122 5.23 10.06 23.13
C SER A 122 5.57 11.52 23.38
N THR A 123 6.16 11.81 24.53
CA THR A 123 6.79 13.10 24.86
C THR A 123 8.15 12.80 25.46
N GLN A 124 9.18 13.47 24.96
CA GLN A 124 10.57 13.28 25.42
C GLN A 124 11.34 14.60 25.50
N LYS A 125 12.42 14.60 26.27
CA LYS A 125 13.41 15.68 26.29
C LYS A 125 14.55 15.32 25.35
N VAL A 126 14.93 16.27 24.51
CA VAL A 126 15.99 16.10 23.49
C VAL A 126 16.91 17.30 23.57
N LEU A 127 18.21 17.08 23.56
CA LEU A 127 19.21 18.13 23.62
C LEU A 127 19.16 18.97 22.33
N SER A 128 19.45 20.26 22.50
CA SER A 128 19.57 21.19 21.36
C SER A 128 20.57 20.67 20.33
N GLY A 129 20.15 20.62 19.06
CA GLY A 129 20.96 20.13 17.95
C GLY A 129 20.87 18.62 17.71
N GLU A 130 20.29 17.84 18.60
CA GLU A 130 20.06 16.40 18.39
C GLU A 130 18.79 16.15 17.57
N VAL A 131 18.80 15.02 16.84
CA VAL A 131 17.64 14.53 16.10
C VAL A 131 16.84 13.59 17.01
N PRO A 132 15.54 13.86 17.27
CA PRO A 132 14.73 12.99 18.10
C PRO A 132 14.50 11.63 17.46
N VAL A 133 14.43 10.58 18.28
CA VAL A 133 14.14 9.21 17.86
C VAL A 133 12.82 8.78 18.50
N TYR A 134 11.86 8.39 17.69
CA TYR A 134 10.64 7.76 18.18
C TYR A 134 10.90 6.29 18.51
N THR A 135 10.68 5.89 19.75
CA THR A 135 10.95 4.52 20.24
C THR A 135 9.67 3.74 20.57
N GLY A 136 8.49 4.32 20.29
CA GLY A 136 7.21 3.67 20.50
C GLY A 136 6.87 2.65 19.41
N GLU A 137 5.70 2.03 19.53
CA GLU A 137 5.15 1.18 18.47
C GLU A 137 4.86 2.00 17.21
N THR A 138 4.98 1.38 16.04
CA THR A 138 4.65 2.03 14.76
C THR A 138 3.24 2.62 14.83
N PRO A 139 3.08 3.93 14.57
CA PRO A 139 1.76 4.54 14.59
C PRO A 139 0.80 3.87 13.61
N VAL A 140 -0.46 3.70 14.02
CA VAL A 140 -1.50 3.05 13.23
C VAL A 140 -2.64 4.04 13.00
N LYS A 141 -3.09 4.12 11.75
CA LYS A 141 -4.35 4.73 11.37
C LYS A 141 -5.28 3.60 10.89
N PRO A 142 -6.47 3.41 11.52
CA PRO A 142 -7.41 2.39 11.08
C PRO A 142 -7.80 2.58 9.61
N SER A 143 -8.02 1.46 8.91
CA SER A 143 -8.63 1.48 7.58
C SER A 143 -10.05 2.01 7.67
N ASP A 144 -10.51 2.67 6.62
CA ASP A 144 -11.92 2.99 6.40
C ASP A 144 -12.50 2.11 5.27
N GLU A 145 -13.66 2.47 4.73
CA GLU A 145 -14.31 1.68 3.68
C GLU A 145 -13.59 1.74 2.33
N GLU A 146 -12.75 2.75 2.10
CA GLU A 146 -12.11 3.01 0.82
C GLU A 146 -10.60 2.78 0.85
N TYR A 147 -9.94 2.98 2.02
CA TYR A 147 -8.48 2.99 2.10
C TYR A 147 -7.91 2.21 3.28
N ASN A 148 -6.82 1.51 3.01
CA ASN A 148 -5.84 1.07 4.00
C ASN A 148 -4.77 2.14 4.17
N TYR A 149 -4.30 2.34 5.41
CA TYR A 149 -3.32 3.37 5.72
C TYR A 149 -2.03 2.74 6.25
N THR A 150 -0.92 3.08 5.61
CA THR A 150 0.41 2.63 6.04
C THR A 150 1.22 3.82 6.52
N PHE A 151 1.78 3.75 7.74
CA PHE A 151 2.65 4.80 8.26
C PHE A 151 3.84 5.02 7.33
N ASN A 152 4.14 6.29 6.98
CA ASN A 152 5.23 6.63 6.06
C ASN A 152 6.20 7.70 6.59
N GLY A 153 6.06 8.10 7.87
CA GLY A 153 6.99 9.04 8.48
C GLY A 153 6.31 10.11 9.34
N TRP A 154 7.05 11.17 9.62
CA TRP A 154 6.64 12.26 10.51
C TRP A 154 6.59 13.60 9.77
N LEU A 155 5.66 14.47 10.15
CA LEU A 155 5.61 15.86 9.69
C LEU A 155 5.72 16.81 10.92
N PRO A 156 6.66 17.79 10.92
CA PRO A 156 7.74 17.94 9.93
C PRO A 156 8.68 16.72 9.89
N GLU A 157 9.55 16.66 8.88
CA GLU A 157 10.59 15.61 8.81
C GLU A 157 11.51 15.73 10.04
N LEU A 158 11.96 14.57 10.56
CA LEU A 158 12.83 14.53 11.73
C LEU A 158 14.17 15.22 11.43
N GLY A 159 14.50 16.20 12.26
CA GLY A 159 15.73 16.97 12.13
C GLY A 159 16.23 17.47 13.48
N PRO A 160 17.40 18.12 13.52
CA PRO A 160 17.97 18.68 14.74
C PRO A 160 17.01 19.66 15.42
N VAL A 161 16.71 19.45 16.69
CA VAL A 161 15.79 20.31 17.43
C VAL A 161 16.46 21.62 17.84
N THR A 162 15.76 22.75 17.60
CA THR A 162 16.18 24.08 17.99
C THR A 162 15.15 24.80 18.89
N GLY A 163 14.09 24.08 19.28
CA GLY A 163 12.98 24.55 20.10
C GLY A 163 12.03 23.39 20.42
N ASN A 164 11.00 23.65 21.23
CA ASN A 164 9.94 22.69 21.41
C ASN A 164 9.24 22.43 20.09
N ILE A 165 8.96 21.16 19.77
CA ILE A 165 8.42 20.76 18.47
C ILE A 165 7.44 19.60 18.62
N GLU A 166 6.45 19.56 17.74
CA GLU A 166 5.49 18.48 17.59
C GLU A 166 5.68 17.81 16.23
N TYR A 167 5.71 16.49 16.22
CA TYR A 167 5.74 15.64 15.03
C TYR A 167 4.43 14.90 14.91
N VAL A 168 3.80 14.96 13.74
CA VAL A 168 2.54 14.26 13.48
C VAL A 168 2.77 13.13 12.49
N ALA A 169 2.29 11.94 12.83
CA ALA A 169 2.40 10.75 12.00
C ALA A 169 1.71 10.96 10.65
N GLN A 170 2.40 10.63 9.56
CA GLN A 170 1.92 10.67 8.19
C GLN A 170 1.63 9.27 7.69
N TYR A 171 0.67 9.15 6.76
CA TYR A 171 0.22 7.87 6.23
C TYR A 171 0.05 7.93 4.72
N THR A 172 0.46 6.87 4.06
CA THR A 172 0.10 6.60 2.66
C THR A 172 -1.23 5.86 2.63
N ALA A 173 -2.20 6.40 1.93
CA ALA A 173 -3.47 5.73 1.66
C ALA A 173 -3.31 4.79 0.46
N THR A 174 -3.77 3.56 0.59
CA THR A 174 -3.88 2.58 -0.50
C THR A 174 -5.33 2.19 -0.61
N GLU A 175 -5.92 2.34 -1.80
CA GLU A 175 -7.32 1.95 -2.03
C GLU A 175 -7.54 0.49 -1.63
N ILE A 176 -8.60 0.24 -0.89
CA ILE A 176 -9.10 -1.11 -0.66
C ILE A 176 -9.75 -1.52 -1.97
N PRO A 177 -9.29 -2.61 -2.63
CA PRO A 177 -9.98 -3.09 -3.82
C PRO A 177 -11.44 -3.34 -3.46
N VAL A 178 -12.36 -2.60 -4.05
CA VAL A 178 -13.78 -2.92 -3.96
C VAL A 178 -13.91 -4.29 -4.60
N GLY A 179 -14.26 -5.28 -3.80
CA GLY A 179 -14.52 -6.63 -4.30
C GLY A 179 -15.56 -6.57 -5.43
N PRO A 180 -15.57 -7.55 -6.33
CA PRO A 180 -16.50 -7.57 -7.43
C PRO A 180 -17.94 -7.49 -6.92
N ASP A 181 -18.78 -6.67 -7.54
CA ASP A 181 -20.21 -6.62 -7.23
C ASP A 181 -20.89 -7.93 -7.66
N LEU A 182 -20.97 -8.88 -6.74
CA LEU A 182 -21.59 -10.18 -6.96
C LEU A 182 -23.13 -10.11 -6.94
N THR A 183 -23.71 -8.97 -6.57
CA THR A 183 -25.17 -8.77 -6.52
C THR A 183 -25.73 -8.24 -7.83
N SER A 184 -24.85 -7.75 -8.72
CA SER A 184 -25.26 -7.24 -10.03
C SER A 184 -25.95 -8.33 -10.86
N PRO A 185 -27.15 -8.07 -11.40
CA PRO A 185 -27.91 -9.06 -12.17
C PRO A 185 -27.41 -9.23 -13.61
N TYR A 186 -26.18 -8.81 -13.90
CA TYR A 186 -25.53 -8.91 -15.21
C TYR A 186 -24.01 -9.01 -15.06
N VAL A 187 -23.36 -9.54 -16.08
CA VAL A 187 -21.90 -9.45 -16.26
C VAL A 187 -21.59 -8.22 -17.09
N THR A 188 -20.58 -7.46 -16.67
CA THR A 188 -20.10 -6.25 -17.35
C THR A 188 -18.85 -6.57 -18.16
N PHE A 189 -18.84 -6.18 -19.42
CA PHE A 189 -17.67 -6.21 -20.29
C PHE A 189 -17.25 -4.77 -20.60
N THR A 190 -16.00 -4.44 -20.27
CA THR A 190 -15.44 -3.08 -20.42
C THR A 190 -14.30 -3.11 -21.43
N ALA A 191 -14.32 -2.20 -22.40
CA ALA A 191 -13.23 -2.05 -23.34
C ALA A 191 -11.98 -1.45 -22.69
N GLU A 192 -10.85 -2.12 -22.79
CA GLU A 192 -9.52 -1.60 -22.50
C GLU A 192 -8.77 -1.11 -23.76
N GLU A 193 -9.37 -1.31 -24.92
CA GLU A 193 -8.89 -0.82 -26.22
C GLU A 193 -10.07 -0.30 -27.03
N ALA A 194 -9.90 0.87 -27.65
CA ALA A 194 -10.93 1.46 -28.49
C ALA A 194 -11.24 0.58 -29.71
N GLY A 195 -12.51 0.47 -30.08
CA GLY A 195 -12.96 -0.37 -31.18
C GLY A 195 -13.04 -1.86 -30.85
N SER A 196 -12.93 -2.24 -29.60
CA SER A 196 -13.15 -3.63 -29.14
C SER A 196 -14.57 -4.10 -29.47
N THR A 197 -14.71 -5.39 -29.74
CA THR A 197 -16.03 -5.97 -30.08
C THR A 197 -16.36 -7.19 -29.25
N LEU A 198 -17.65 -7.35 -28.94
CA LEU A 198 -18.22 -8.53 -28.27
C LEU A 198 -19.33 -9.13 -29.12
N GLY A 199 -19.33 -10.44 -29.26
CA GLY A 199 -20.35 -11.21 -29.99
C GLY A 199 -20.34 -12.67 -29.56
N LEU A 200 -21.09 -13.50 -30.28
CA LEU A 200 -21.13 -14.95 -30.06
C LEU A 200 -20.64 -15.70 -31.27
N THR A 201 -19.81 -16.72 -31.05
CA THR A 201 -19.53 -17.75 -32.07
C THR A 201 -20.63 -18.81 -32.09
N LYS A 202 -21.21 -19.08 -30.91
CA LYS A 202 -22.22 -20.11 -30.70
C LYS A 202 -23.17 -19.71 -29.56
N LEU A 203 -24.44 -20.02 -29.72
CA LEU A 203 -25.45 -19.89 -28.66
C LEU A 203 -26.11 -21.27 -28.45
N SER A 204 -26.15 -21.73 -27.22
CA SER A 204 -26.88 -22.95 -26.85
C SER A 204 -28.37 -22.80 -27.14
N THR A 205 -28.98 -23.85 -27.69
CA THR A 205 -30.44 -23.91 -27.89
C THR A 205 -31.26 -23.86 -26.60
N ASN A 206 -30.60 -24.09 -25.46
CA ASN A 206 -31.20 -24.02 -24.12
C ASN A 206 -31.07 -22.67 -23.46
N GLN A 207 -30.39 -21.70 -24.10
CA GLN A 207 -30.04 -20.42 -23.49
C GLN A 207 -30.61 -19.23 -24.25
N THR A 208 -31.11 -18.27 -23.51
CA THR A 208 -31.41 -16.93 -23.99
C THR A 208 -30.44 -15.94 -23.37
N LEU A 209 -29.93 -15.01 -24.17
CA LEU A 209 -29.06 -13.93 -23.71
C LEU A 209 -29.63 -12.58 -24.14
N GLU A 210 -29.41 -11.59 -23.31
CA GLU A 210 -29.72 -10.19 -23.58
C GLU A 210 -28.49 -9.32 -23.31
N TYR A 211 -28.35 -8.24 -24.06
CA TYR A 211 -27.33 -7.22 -23.83
C TYR A 211 -27.96 -5.83 -23.66
N SER A 212 -27.22 -4.98 -22.95
CA SER A 212 -27.55 -3.56 -22.78
C SER A 212 -26.27 -2.72 -22.77
N ASN A 213 -26.36 -1.48 -23.24
CA ASN A 213 -25.29 -0.48 -23.10
C ASN A 213 -25.58 0.52 -21.96
N ASP A 214 -26.78 0.48 -21.36
CA ASP A 214 -27.25 1.46 -20.38
C ASP A 214 -27.93 0.85 -19.14
N THR A 215 -27.96 -0.50 -19.04
CA THR A 215 -28.65 -1.31 -18.02
C THR A 215 -30.17 -1.16 -17.94
N THR A 216 -30.76 -0.35 -18.80
CA THR A 216 -32.21 -0.07 -18.83
C THR A 216 -32.89 -0.67 -20.05
N THR A 217 -32.25 -0.55 -21.22
CA THR A 217 -32.76 -1.09 -22.49
C THR A 217 -32.04 -2.40 -22.84
N TRP A 218 -32.81 -3.50 -22.84
CA TRP A 218 -32.25 -4.82 -23.08
C TRP A 218 -32.66 -5.35 -24.46
N ASN A 219 -31.72 -5.85 -25.20
CA ASN A 219 -31.86 -6.37 -26.56
C ASN A 219 -31.43 -7.83 -26.61
N THR A 220 -32.00 -8.62 -27.50
CA THR A 220 -31.56 -10.00 -27.71
C THR A 220 -30.11 -10.05 -28.14
N PHE A 221 -29.33 -10.94 -27.50
CA PHE A 221 -27.94 -11.19 -27.84
C PHE A 221 -27.78 -12.59 -28.39
N ASP A 222 -27.55 -12.67 -29.69
CA ASP A 222 -27.43 -13.92 -30.42
C ASP A 222 -26.21 -13.94 -31.38
N THR A 223 -26.06 -14.99 -32.18
CA THR A 223 -24.90 -15.17 -33.06
C THR A 223 -24.84 -14.17 -34.21
N THR A 224 -25.89 -13.40 -34.46
CA THR A 224 -25.93 -12.33 -35.46
C THR A 224 -25.55 -10.98 -34.89
N THR A 225 -25.57 -10.85 -33.56
CA THR A 225 -25.27 -9.63 -32.86
C THR A 225 -23.77 -9.46 -32.65
N THR A 226 -23.27 -8.25 -32.93
CA THR A 226 -21.93 -7.82 -32.55
C THR A 226 -22.02 -6.42 -31.94
N VAL A 227 -21.60 -6.26 -30.70
CA VAL A 227 -21.57 -4.98 -30.01
C VAL A 227 -20.17 -4.40 -30.17
N THR A 228 -20.07 -3.15 -30.64
CA THR A 228 -18.82 -2.40 -30.76
C THR A 228 -18.68 -1.44 -29.59
N LEU A 229 -17.56 -1.50 -28.89
CA LEU A 229 -17.15 -0.63 -27.82
C LEU A 229 -16.15 0.38 -28.43
N ALA A 230 -16.67 1.55 -28.82
CA ALA A 230 -15.94 2.51 -29.66
C ALA A 230 -14.76 3.15 -28.92
N ASN A 231 -14.89 3.36 -27.59
CA ASN A 231 -13.88 4.02 -26.76
C ASN A 231 -13.41 3.11 -25.65
N VAL A 232 -12.22 3.41 -25.12
CA VAL A 232 -11.75 2.83 -23.85
C VAL A 232 -12.71 3.24 -22.73
N GLY A 233 -13.12 2.27 -21.91
CA GLY A 233 -14.07 2.47 -20.84
C GLY A 233 -15.56 2.25 -21.24
N ASP A 234 -15.86 2.14 -22.55
CA ASP A 234 -17.21 1.75 -22.96
C ASP A 234 -17.58 0.37 -22.39
N LYS A 235 -18.84 0.23 -21.98
CA LYS A 235 -19.35 -0.97 -21.31
C LYS A 235 -20.51 -1.59 -22.07
N VAL A 236 -20.60 -2.92 -22.02
CA VAL A 236 -21.79 -3.68 -22.38
C VAL A 236 -22.08 -4.67 -21.25
N TYR A 237 -23.36 -4.80 -20.95
CA TYR A 237 -23.91 -5.63 -19.90
C TYR A 237 -24.62 -6.83 -20.51
N ILE A 238 -24.35 -8.04 -20.00
CA ILE A 238 -24.91 -9.31 -20.49
C ILE A 238 -25.62 -10.01 -19.34
N ARG A 239 -26.84 -10.48 -19.58
CA ARG A 239 -27.61 -11.36 -18.71
C ARG A 239 -28.29 -12.46 -19.51
N GLY A 240 -28.75 -13.50 -18.81
CA GLY A 240 -29.42 -14.58 -19.52
C GLY A 240 -30.03 -15.66 -18.64
N ILE A 241 -30.70 -16.59 -19.27
CA ILE A 241 -31.33 -17.75 -18.64
C ILE A 241 -30.92 -19.01 -19.40
N LEU A 242 -30.44 -20.01 -18.66
CA LEU A 242 -30.22 -21.34 -19.16
C LEU A 242 -31.37 -22.25 -18.68
N ASN A 243 -32.28 -22.61 -19.58
CA ASN A 243 -33.52 -23.32 -19.25
C ASN A 243 -33.30 -24.81 -18.91
N ALA A 244 -32.26 -25.43 -19.47
CA ALA A 244 -31.92 -26.82 -19.25
C ALA A 244 -30.39 -27.03 -19.25
N ASN A 245 -29.95 -28.20 -18.81
CA ASN A 245 -28.53 -28.57 -18.88
C ASN A 245 -28.02 -28.48 -20.32
N ASN A 246 -26.82 -27.93 -20.47
CA ASN A 246 -26.06 -27.99 -21.71
C ASN A 246 -25.44 -29.39 -21.89
N THR A 247 -24.79 -29.61 -23.05
CA THR A 247 -24.02 -30.84 -23.35
C THR A 247 -22.64 -30.47 -23.86
N SER A 248 -21.80 -31.45 -24.07
CA SER A 248 -20.48 -31.21 -24.69
C SER A 248 -20.54 -30.57 -26.07
N SER A 249 -21.62 -30.79 -26.82
CA SER A 249 -21.84 -30.26 -28.18
C SER A 249 -22.78 -29.07 -28.22
N ASN A 250 -23.64 -28.87 -27.24
CA ASN A 250 -24.58 -27.74 -27.15
C ASN A 250 -24.17 -26.80 -25.97
N HIS A 251 -23.48 -25.73 -26.30
CA HIS A 251 -22.96 -24.73 -25.33
C HIS A 251 -22.93 -23.35 -25.97
N THR A 252 -22.80 -22.32 -25.15
CA THR A 252 -22.62 -20.94 -25.60
C THR A 252 -21.14 -20.60 -25.65
N GLN A 253 -20.70 -19.85 -26.67
CA GLN A 253 -19.32 -19.38 -26.77
C GLN A 253 -19.27 -17.95 -27.29
N PHE A 254 -18.60 -17.09 -26.51
CA PHE A 254 -18.32 -15.70 -26.86
C PHE A 254 -17.19 -15.62 -27.90
N LYS A 255 -17.17 -14.51 -28.65
CA LYS A 255 -16.03 -14.04 -29.46
C LYS A 255 -15.74 -12.59 -29.12
N MET A 256 -14.47 -12.23 -29.07
CA MET A 256 -14.02 -10.89 -28.70
C MET A 256 -12.86 -10.45 -29.59
N THR A 257 -12.76 -9.15 -29.87
CA THR A 257 -11.60 -8.52 -30.49
C THR A 257 -11.12 -7.32 -29.65
N GLY A 258 -9.89 -6.86 -29.87
CA GLY A 258 -9.28 -5.78 -29.07
C GLY A 258 -8.83 -6.27 -27.69
N LYS A 259 -9.12 -5.52 -26.64
CA LYS A 259 -8.90 -5.87 -25.22
C LYS A 259 -10.16 -5.60 -24.41
N ILE A 260 -10.63 -6.60 -23.70
CA ILE A 260 -11.87 -6.53 -22.92
C ILE A 260 -11.62 -7.12 -21.52
N ALA A 261 -12.02 -6.36 -20.50
CA ALA A 261 -12.13 -6.84 -19.12
C ALA A 261 -13.58 -7.25 -18.84
N ALA A 262 -13.77 -8.38 -18.14
CA ALA A 262 -15.08 -8.79 -17.65
C ALA A 262 -15.10 -8.72 -16.11
N SER A 263 -16.27 -8.42 -15.56
CA SER A 263 -16.52 -8.36 -14.12
C SER A 263 -17.97 -8.68 -13.78
N GLY A 264 -18.25 -8.97 -12.51
CA GLY A 264 -19.56 -9.33 -12.01
C GLY A 264 -19.80 -10.83 -11.96
N ASN A 265 -20.87 -11.23 -11.28
CA ASN A 265 -21.24 -12.62 -11.04
C ASN A 265 -21.66 -13.33 -12.33
N CYS A 266 -20.88 -14.31 -12.76
CA CYS A 266 -21.15 -15.06 -14.00
C CYS A 266 -22.47 -15.83 -13.98
N ASN A 267 -23.05 -16.10 -12.78
CA ASN A 267 -24.37 -16.72 -12.66
C ASN A 267 -25.47 -15.89 -13.33
N ALA A 268 -25.29 -14.57 -13.47
CA ALA A 268 -26.21 -13.72 -14.21
C ALA A 268 -26.40 -14.12 -15.69
N ILE A 269 -25.45 -14.84 -16.29
CA ILE A 269 -25.55 -15.33 -17.66
C ILE A 269 -26.43 -16.59 -17.75
N TRP A 270 -26.58 -17.33 -16.66
CA TRP A 270 -27.34 -18.60 -16.64
C TRP A 270 -28.63 -18.53 -15.84
N ASN A 271 -28.66 -17.68 -14.81
CA ASN A 271 -29.71 -17.65 -13.80
C ASN A 271 -30.15 -16.20 -13.51
N TYR A 272 -30.34 -15.38 -14.55
CA TYR A 272 -30.81 -14.02 -14.36
C TYR A 272 -32.09 -14.01 -13.49
N GLY A 273 -32.07 -13.21 -12.42
CA GLY A 273 -33.14 -13.12 -11.44
C GLY A 273 -32.98 -14.00 -10.20
N ASP A 274 -32.06 -14.99 -10.23
CA ASP A 274 -31.70 -15.82 -9.07
C ASP A 274 -30.22 -16.22 -9.16
N LEU A 275 -29.34 -15.35 -8.68
CA LEU A 275 -27.89 -15.54 -8.75
C LEU A 275 -27.38 -16.67 -7.85
N GLU A 276 -28.18 -17.09 -6.87
CA GLU A 276 -27.88 -18.18 -5.95
C GLU A 276 -28.38 -19.56 -6.44
N ALA A 277 -29.09 -19.57 -7.57
CA ALA A 277 -29.59 -20.84 -8.14
C ALA A 277 -28.45 -21.78 -8.46
N ALA A 278 -28.67 -23.07 -8.21
CA ALA A 278 -27.72 -24.14 -8.49
C ALA A 278 -27.28 -24.15 -9.95
N LEU A 279 -25.99 -24.35 -10.20
CA LEU A 279 -25.43 -24.46 -11.53
C LEU A 279 -26.04 -25.66 -12.29
N LYS A 280 -26.29 -25.46 -13.57
CA LYS A 280 -26.66 -26.54 -14.50
C LYS A 280 -25.41 -27.21 -15.09
N ALA A 281 -25.52 -28.47 -15.46
CA ALA A 281 -24.43 -29.17 -16.10
C ALA A 281 -24.00 -28.45 -17.39
N TYR A 282 -22.68 -28.33 -17.58
CA TYR A 282 -22.03 -27.68 -18.73
C TYR A 282 -22.45 -26.22 -18.97
N CYS A 283 -22.96 -25.49 -17.95
CA CYS A 283 -23.46 -24.13 -18.11
C CYS A 283 -22.43 -23.16 -18.72
N GLY A 284 -21.20 -23.16 -18.21
CA GLY A 284 -20.10 -22.30 -18.66
C GLY A 284 -19.11 -22.99 -19.59
N ARG A 285 -19.42 -24.24 -20.04
CA ARG A 285 -18.50 -24.95 -20.94
C ARG A 285 -18.15 -24.15 -22.18
N HIS A 286 -16.83 -24.01 -22.46
CA HIS A 286 -16.27 -23.24 -23.58
C HIS A 286 -16.71 -21.77 -23.65
N MET A 287 -17.41 -21.22 -22.65
CA MET A 287 -18.06 -19.91 -22.77
C MET A 287 -17.12 -18.80 -23.26
N PHE A 288 -15.94 -18.70 -22.71
CA PHE A 288 -14.89 -17.77 -23.12
C PHE A 288 -13.70 -18.48 -23.83
N GLY A 289 -13.84 -19.77 -24.13
CA GLY A 289 -12.77 -20.55 -24.76
C GLY A 289 -12.31 -19.91 -26.08
N GLY A 290 -11.00 -19.60 -26.18
CA GLY A 290 -10.43 -18.92 -27.35
C GLY A 290 -10.63 -17.41 -27.40
N CYS A 291 -11.20 -16.76 -26.36
CA CYS A 291 -11.29 -15.31 -26.26
C CYS A 291 -9.91 -14.73 -25.93
N THR A 292 -9.06 -14.62 -26.96
CA THR A 292 -7.68 -14.11 -26.81
C THR A 292 -7.60 -12.65 -26.38
N SER A 293 -8.70 -11.92 -26.47
CA SER A 293 -8.86 -10.51 -26.09
C SER A 293 -9.30 -10.31 -24.64
N LEU A 294 -9.69 -11.38 -23.93
CA LEU A 294 -10.15 -11.30 -22.54
C LEU A 294 -8.94 -11.13 -21.60
N VAL A 295 -8.88 -10.03 -20.88
CA VAL A 295 -7.77 -9.69 -19.96
C VAL A 295 -8.11 -9.98 -18.51
N THR A 296 -9.38 -9.85 -18.11
CA THR A 296 -9.91 -10.15 -16.77
C THR A 296 -11.17 -10.99 -16.93
N ALA A 297 -11.33 -12.04 -16.14
CA ALA A 297 -12.49 -12.92 -16.14
C ALA A 297 -13.60 -12.39 -15.22
N PRO A 298 -14.90 -12.70 -15.51
CA PRO A 298 -15.97 -12.46 -14.54
C PRO A 298 -15.87 -13.45 -13.37
N GLU A 299 -16.53 -13.14 -12.28
CA GLU A 299 -16.49 -13.89 -11.03
C GLU A 299 -17.27 -15.21 -11.09
N LEU A 300 -16.75 -16.24 -10.41
CA LEU A 300 -17.34 -17.58 -10.30
C LEU A 300 -17.59 -17.95 -8.83
N PRO A 301 -18.58 -17.35 -8.17
CA PRO A 301 -18.76 -17.44 -6.72
C PRO A 301 -19.34 -18.78 -6.23
N ALA A 302 -19.73 -19.68 -7.13
CA ALA A 302 -20.39 -20.94 -6.73
C ALA A 302 -19.48 -21.84 -5.89
N THR A 303 -19.95 -22.25 -4.72
CA THR A 303 -19.26 -23.15 -3.80
C THR A 303 -19.58 -24.63 -4.03
N THR A 304 -20.66 -24.91 -4.77
CA THR A 304 -21.09 -26.25 -5.20
C THR A 304 -21.21 -26.28 -6.71
N LEU A 305 -20.54 -27.21 -7.35
CA LEU A 305 -20.43 -27.29 -8.79
C LEU A 305 -21.29 -28.39 -9.40
N ALA A 306 -21.69 -28.20 -10.67
CA ALA A 306 -22.35 -29.21 -11.49
C ALA A 306 -21.36 -29.87 -12.48
N ASN A 307 -21.74 -31.03 -13.04
CA ASN A 307 -20.91 -31.77 -13.98
C ASN A 307 -20.51 -30.89 -15.17
N GLY A 308 -19.20 -30.77 -15.43
CA GLY A 308 -18.62 -30.02 -16.54
C GLY A 308 -18.95 -28.52 -16.57
N CYS A 309 -19.47 -27.93 -15.48
CA CYS A 309 -20.02 -26.58 -15.48
C CYS A 309 -19.04 -25.52 -16.02
N TYR A 310 -17.77 -25.60 -15.70
CA TYR A 310 -16.74 -24.65 -16.16
C TYR A 310 -15.67 -25.31 -17.06
N SER A 311 -15.96 -26.50 -17.61
CA SER A 311 -15.00 -27.19 -18.49
C SER A 311 -14.65 -26.33 -19.70
N TYR A 312 -13.34 -26.17 -19.99
CA TYR A 312 -12.80 -25.35 -21.10
C TYR A 312 -13.17 -23.86 -21.06
N MET A 313 -13.71 -23.34 -19.94
CA MET A 313 -14.37 -22.03 -19.90
C MET A 313 -13.45 -20.89 -20.36
N PHE A 314 -12.20 -20.89 -19.96
CA PHE A 314 -11.18 -19.90 -20.35
C PHE A 314 -10.03 -20.52 -21.15
N SER A 315 -10.21 -21.72 -21.71
CA SER A 315 -9.14 -22.36 -22.47
C SER A 315 -8.64 -21.47 -23.61
N ASN A 316 -7.31 -21.29 -23.72
CA ASN A 316 -6.64 -20.42 -24.69
C ASN A 316 -7.02 -18.92 -24.60
N CYS A 317 -7.42 -18.42 -23.43
CA CYS A 317 -7.50 -16.99 -23.14
C CYS A 317 -6.08 -16.44 -22.88
N ILE A 318 -5.30 -16.28 -23.95
CA ILE A 318 -3.86 -15.97 -23.89
C ILE A 318 -3.55 -14.59 -23.29
N SER A 319 -4.51 -13.68 -23.22
CA SER A 319 -4.37 -12.35 -22.60
C SER A 319 -4.78 -12.32 -21.15
N LEU A 320 -5.38 -13.39 -20.62
CA LEU A 320 -5.85 -13.47 -19.24
C LEU A 320 -4.65 -13.45 -18.27
N THR A 321 -4.56 -12.42 -17.44
CA THR A 321 -3.47 -12.22 -16.48
C THR A 321 -3.84 -12.72 -15.09
N THR A 322 -5.13 -12.66 -14.73
CA THR A 322 -5.67 -13.06 -13.43
C THR A 322 -6.86 -13.98 -13.67
N ALA A 323 -6.81 -15.18 -13.10
CA ALA A 323 -7.94 -16.10 -13.11
C ALA A 323 -8.99 -15.66 -12.09
N PRO A 324 -10.29 -16.00 -12.28
CA PRO A 324 -11.29 -15.78 -11.24
C PRO A 324 -11.01 -16.67 -10.03
N GLU A 325 -11.46 -16.24 -8.85
CA GLU A 325 -11.45 -17.09 -7.66
C GLU A 325 -12.34 -18.31 -7.85
N LEU A 326 -11.93 -19.43 -7.24
CA LEU A 326 -12.62 -20.72 -7.32
C LEU A 326 -12.95 -21.24 -5.90
N PRO A 327 -13.98 -20.68 -5.24
CA PRO A 327 -14.26 -20.94 -3.83
C PRO A 327 -14.88 -22.34 -3.58
N ALA A 328 -15.12 -23.13 -4.64
CA ALA A 328 -15.83 -24.40 -4.51
C ALA A 328 -15.01 -25.43 -3.74
N THR A 329 -15.58 -25.89 -2.64
CA THR A 329 -15.08 -27.02 -1.84
C THR A 329 -15.72 -28.36 -2.20
N THR A 330 -16.88 -28.33 -2.89
CA THR A 330 -17.57 -29.52 -3.41
C THR A 330 -17.48 -29.52 -4.93
N LEU A 331 -16.66 -30.44 -5.45
CA LEU A 331 -16.41 -30.58 -6.88
C LEU A 331 -17.34 -31.60 -7.53
N ALA A 332 -17.58 -31.44 -8.82
CA ALA A 332 -18.31 -32.39 -9.66
C ALA A 332 -17.42 -32.97 -10.78
N GLU A 333 -17.90 -34.01 -11.45
CA GLU A 333 -17.18 -34.60 -12.58
C GLU A 333 -16.88 -33.54 -13.64
N ARG A 334 -15.60 -33.44 -14.08
CA ARG A 334 -15.11 -32.55 -15.15
C ARG A 334 -15.37 -31.05 -14.91
N CYS A 335 -15.66 -30.62 -13.67
CA CYS A 335 -16.09 -29.23 -13.40
C CYS A 335 -15.09 -28.19 -13.88
N TYR A 336 -13.78 -28.43 -13.75
CA TYR A 336 -12.70 -27.55 -14.18
C TYR A 336 -11.79 -28.18 -15.28
N GLU A 337 -12.27 -29.23 -15.98
CA GLU A 337 -11.52 -29.87 -17.06
C GLU A 337 -11.06 -28.82 -18.07
N SER A 338 -9.74 -28.69 -18.32
CA SER A 338 -9.13 -27.73 -19.28
C SER A 338 -9.54 -26.27 -19.08
N MET A 339 -10.02 -25.88 -17.90
CA MET A 339 -10.64 -24.56 -17.67
C MET A 339 -9.71 -23.41 -18.05
N LEU A 340 -8.47 -23.46 -17.63
CA LEU A 340 -7.45 -22.40 -17.83
C LEU A 340 -6.32 -22.86 -18.79
N ARG A 341 -6.53 -23.97 -19.50
CA ARG A 341 -5.53 -24.51 -20.44
C ARG A 341 -5.08 -23.44 -21.43
N GLY A 342 -3.75 -23.27 -21.61
CA GLY A 342 -3.20 -22.36 -22.60
C GLY A 342 -3.32 -20.86 -22.24
N CYS A 343 -3.65 -20.52 -21.01
CA CYS A 343 -3.63 -19.13 -20.49
C CYS A 343 -2.17 -18.71 -20.25
N THR A 344 -1.46 -18.34 -21.32
CA THR A 344 -0.01 -18.16 -21.30
C THR A 344 0.49 -16.95 -20.52
N LYS A 345 -0.37 -15.98 -20.21
CA LYS A 345 -0.01 -14.83 -19.37
C LYS A 345 -0.29 -15.05 -17.87
N LEU A 346 -1.00 -16.12 -17.52
CA LEU A 346 -1.29 -16.44 -16.13
C LEU A 346 0.00 -16.86 -15.40
N THR A 347 0.33 -16.20 -14.28
CA THR A 347 1.51 -16.49 -13.46
C THR A 347 1.16 -17.19 -12.16
N THR A 348 -0.04 -16.97 -11.64
CA THR A 348 -0.54 -17.53 -10.37
C THR A 348 -1.88 -18.21 -10.65
N ALA A 349 -2.03 -19.45 -10.21
CA ALA A 349 -3.31 -20.15 -10.22
C ALA A 349 -4.24 -19.56 -9.16
N PRO A 350 -5.58 -19.61 -9.34
CA PRO A 350 -6.50 -19.41 -8.23
C PRO A 350 -6.27 -20.47 -7.15
N GLU A 351 -6.61 -20.18 -5.92
CA GLU A 351 -6.60 -21.18 -4.85
C GLU A 351 -7.61 -22.29 -5.16
N LEU A 352 -7.22 -23.53 -4.88
CA LEU A 352 -8.05 -24.72 -5.06
C LEU A 352 -8.37 -25.31 -3.68
N PRO A 353 -9.45 -24.84 -3.01
CA PRO A 353 -9.72 -25.15 -1.61
C PRO A 353 -10.32 -26.55 -1.36
N ALA A 354 -10.77 -27.23 -2.42
CA ALA A 354 -11.38 -28.57 -2.29
C ALA A 354 -10.35 -29.59 -1.81
N THR A 355 -10.63 -30.21 -0.67
CA THR A 355 -9.79 -31.27 -0.10
C THR A 355 -10.00 -32.65 -0.72
N THR A 356 -11.15 -32.84 -1.39
CA THR A 356 -11.52 -34.08 -2.09
C THR A 356 -11.80 -33.79 -3.57
N LEU A 357 -11.17 -34.54 -4.43
CA LEU A 357 -11.29 -34.38 -5.87
C LEU A 357 -12.38 -35.28 -6.46
N ALA A 358 -12.98 -34.83 -7.59
CA ALA A 358 -13.94 -35.57 -8.39
C ALA A 358 -13.31 -36.10 -9.69
N TYR A 359 -13.99 -37.02 -10.37
CA TYR A 359 -13.52 -37.65 -11.59
C TYR A 359 -13.25 -36.60 -12.71
N TYR A 360 -12.04 -36.57 -13.23
CA TYR A 360 -11.57 -35.62 -14.25
C TYR A 360 -11.66 -34.13 -13.88
N CYS A 361 -11.86 -33.75 -12.58
CA CYS A 361 -12.14 -32.36 -12.19
C CYS A 361 -11.04 -31.39 -12.60
N TYR A 362 -9.76 -31.74 -12.46
CA TYR A 362 -8.61 -30.89 -12.81
C TYR A 362 -7.86 -31.36 -14.07
N THR A 363 -8.39 -32.33 -14.82
CA THR A 363 -7.75 -32.81 -16.06
C THR A 363 -7.40 -31.63 -16.96
N LEU A 364 -6.10 -31.53 -17.38
CA LEU A 364 -5.57 -30.48 -18.25
C LEU A 364 -5.83 -29.03 -17.78
N MET A 365 -6.18 -28.79 -16.51
CA MET A 365 -6.67 -27.50 -16.01
C MET A 365 -5.70 -26.34 -16.33
N PHE A 366 -4.42 -26.52 -16.07
CA PHE A 366 -3.36 -25.55 -16.31
C PHE A 366 -2.39 -25.98 -17.42
N ALA A 367 -2.73 -26.99 -18.19
CA ALA A 367 -1.84 -27.44 -19.26
C ALA A 367 -1.50 -26.29 -20.22
N ASP A 368 -0.25 -26.19 -20.64
CA ASP A 368 0.27 -25.15 -21.53
C ASP A 368 0.24 -23.70 -20.97
N CYS A 369 0.03 -23.51 -19.66
CA CYS A 369 0.18 -22.22 -18.96
C CYS A 369 1.67 -21.93 -18.72
N LYS A 370 2.41 -21.55 -19.75
CA LYS A 370 3.89 -21.50 -19.77
C LYS A 370 4.53 -20.59 -18.74
N ASN A 371 3.82 -19.58 -18.25
CA ASN A 371 4.32 -18.63 -17.25
C ASN A 371 3.78 -18.91 -15.84
N LEU A 372 2.90 -19.89 -15.68
CA LEU A 372 2.35 -20.27 -14.38
C LEU A 372 3.45 -20.83 -13.48
N ASN A 373 3.72 -20.17 -12.36
CA ASN A 373 4.78 -20.49 -11.42
C ASN A 373 4.35 -20.52 -9.94
N LYS A 374 3.04 -20.37 -9.66
CA LYS A 374 2.49 -20.52 -8.31
C LYS A 374 1.13 -21.23 -8.37
N ILE A 375 1.00 -22.32 -7.62
CA ILE A 375 -0.25 -23.08 -7.43
C ILE A 375 -0.46 -23.34 -5.96
N THR A 376 -1.66 -23.04 -5.45
CA THR A 376 -2.13 -23.48 -4.13
C THR A 376 -3.23 -24.52 -4.31
N CYS A 377 -3.03 -25.73 -3.81
CA CYS A 377 -4.01 -26.82 -3.92
C CYS A 377 -4.10 -27.58 -2.59
N LEU A 378 -5.30 -27.61 -2.02
CA LEU A 378 -5.56 -28.21 -0.71
C LEU A 378 -6.09 -29.66 -0.75
N ALA A 379 -6.12 -30.28 -1.93
CA ALA A 379 -6.54 -31.68 -2.06
C ALA A 379 -5.54 -32.62 -1.37
N THR A 380 -6.02 -33.41 -0.44
CA THR A 380 -5.18 -34.31 0.37
C THR A 380 -4.85 -35.63 -0.31
N ASP A 381 -5.61 -36.02 -1.32
CA ASP A 381 -5.39 -37.22 -2.11
C ASP A 381 -5.41 -36.91 -3.61
N ILE A 382 -4.73 -37.74 -4.41
CA ILE A 382 -4.63 -37.60 -5.86
C ILE A 382 -4.91 -38.95 -6.53
N ASN A 383 -5.65 -38.90 -7.64
CA ASN A 383 -5.75 -39.98 -8.60
C ASN A 383 -5.43 -39.46 -9.99
N SER A 384 -4.62 -40.15 -10.74
CA SER A 384 -4.19 -39.72 -12.10
C SER A 384 -5.35 -39.47 -13.06
N SER A 385 -6.53 -40.03 -12.80
CA SER A 385 -7.75 -39.72 -13.57
C SER A 385 -8.36 -38.38 -13.22
N TRP A 386 -8.04 -37.78 -12.04
CA TRP A 386 -8.59 -36.50 -11.60
C TRP A 386 -7.76 -35.32 -12.08
N THR A 387 -6.44 -35.54 -12.21
CA THR A 387 -5.41 -34.53 -12.53
C THR A 387 -4.60 -34.89 -13.76
N TYR A 388 -5.14 -35.65 -14.71
CA TYR A 388 -4.43 -36.06 -15.91
C TYR A 388 -3.84 -34.86 -16.66
N ASN A 389 -2.50 -34.80 -16.82
CA ASN A 389 -1.76 -33.73 -17.47
C ASN A 389 -2.11 -32.30 -16.99
N TRP A 390 -2.59 -32.10 -15.76
CA TRP A 390 -3.15 -30.84 -15.29
C TRP A 390 -2.14 -29.69 -15.24
N VAL A 391 -0.86 -29.99 -15.04
CA VAL A 391 0.26 -29.02 -15.00
C VAL A 391 1.29 -29.26 -16.12
N SER A 392 0.91 -29.96 -17.20
CA SER A 392 1.80 -30.19 -18.32
C SER A 392 2.15 -28.89 -19.01
N GLY A 393 3.46 -28.54 -19.16
CA GLY A 393 3.90 -27.35 -19.87
C GLY A 393 3.74 -26.03 -19.10
N VAL A 394 3.62 -26.07 -17.77
CA VAL A 394 3.76 -24.90 -16.89
C VAL A 394 5.23 -24.46 -16.80
N SER A 395 5.52 -23.36 -16.09
CA SER A 395 6.90 -22.89 -15.87
C SER A 395 7.79 -24.00 -15.31
N ALA A 396 9.05 -24.03 -15.74
CA ALA A 396 10.05 -25.00 -15.24
C ALA A 396 10.40 -24.81 -13.75
N THR A 397 10.13 -23.65 -13.18
CA THR A 397 10.35 -23.34 -11.76
C THR A 397 9.14 -22.62 -11.18
N GLY A 398 8.86 -22.83 -9.90
CA GLY A 398 7.75 -22.19 -9.22
C GLY A 398 7.59 -22.67 -7.79
N THR A 399 6.46 -22.30 -7.17
CA THR A 399 6.07 -22.72 -5.81
C THR A 399 4.73 -23.43 -5.85
N PHE A 400 4.70 -24.61 -5.26
CA PHE A 400 3.49 -25.38 -5.02
C PHE A 400 3.15 -25.36 -3.53
N ILE A 401 2.04 -24.77 -3.17
CA ILE A 401 1.54 -24.70 -1.80
C ILE A 401 0.49 -25.80 -1.61
N LYS A 402 0.68 -26.68 -0.64
CA LYS A 402 -0.16 -27.85 -0.40
C LYS A 402 -0.74 -27.90 0.99
N ASP A 403 -1.84 -28.64 1.19
CA ASP A 403 -2.29 -29.04 2.52
C ASP A 403 -1.17 -29.83 3.23
N PRO A 404 -0.84 -29.55 4.50
CA PRO A 404 0.15 -30.32 5.27
C PRO A 404 -0.12 -31.84 5.31
N ASN A 405 -1.38 -32.25 5.20
CA ASN A 405 -1.78 -33.66 5.17
C ASN A 405 -1.68 -34.31 3.77
N MET A 406 -1.29 -33.56 2.75
CA MET A 406 -1.06 -34.07 1.41
C MET A 406 0.21 -34.90 1.35
N THR A 407 0.12 -36.23 1.52
CA THR A 407 1.25 -37.15 1.56
C THR A 407 1.40 -38.02 0.33
N ALA A 408 0.33 -38.15 -0.48
CA ALA A 408 0.25 -39.07 -1.61
C ALA A 408 0.62 -38.45 -2.96
N TRP A 409 0.85 -37.16 -3.02
CA TRP A 409 1.17 -36.48 -4.29
C TRP A 409 2.60 -36.77 -4.75
N THR A 410 2.73 -37.18 -6.01
CA THR A 410 4.00 -37.44 -6.67
C THR A 410 4.37 -36.27 -7.58
N SER A 411 5.66 -36.12 -7.92
CA SER A 411 6.12 -35.16 -8.93
C SER A 411 5.69 -35.56 -10.33
N GLY A 412 5.60 -34.56 -11.21
CA GLY A 412 5.31 -34.73 -12.62
C GLY A 412 4.01 -34.10 -13.09
N LYS A 413 3.70 -34.24 -14.37
CA LYS A 413 2.58 -33.55 -15.04
C LYS A 413 1.17 -33.86 -14.49
N ASN A 414 1.03 -34.92 -13.75
CA ASN A 414 -0.22 -35.34 -13.10
C ASN A 414 -0.24 -35.03 -11.58
N GLY A 415 0.85 -34.52 -11.05
CA GLY A 415 1.05 -34.23 -9.64
C GLY A 415 1.60 -32.84 -9.42
N ILE A 416 2.60 -32.71 -8.55
CA ILE A 416 3.34 -31.45 -8.34
C ILE A 416 4.31 -31.26 -9.52
N PRO A 417 4.39 -30.07 -10.14
CA PRO A 417 5.32 -29.85 -11.25
C PRO A 417 6.77 -30.17 -10.87
N ASP A 418 7.50 -30.83 -11.78
CA ASP A 418 8.90 -31.15 -11.56
C ASP A 418 9.74 -29.88 -11.36
N GLY A 419 10.64 -29.88 -10.37
CA GLY A 419 11.55 -28.77 -10.08
C GLY A 419 10.93 -27.58 -9.32
N TRP A 420 9.68 -27.67 -8.89
CA TRP A 420 9.05 -26.66 -8.08
C TRP A 420 9.36 -26.81 -6.59
N THR A 421 9.48 -25.68 -5.89
CA THR A 421 9.54 -25.63 -4.42
C THR A 421 8.16 -26.02 -3.86
N VAL A 422 8.15 -26.88 -2.84
CA VAL A 422 6.92 -27.31 -2.17
C VAL A 422 6.87 -26.69 -0.77
N GLU A 423 5.76 -26.04 -0.46
CA GLU A 423 5.51 -25.38 0.82
C GLU A 423 4.18 -25.89 1.41
N ASP A 424 4.11 -25.94 2.74
CA ASP A 424 2.85 -26.25 3.41
C ASP A 424 1.98 -24.98 3.51
N TYR A 425 0.67 -25.16 3.33
CA TYR A 425 -0.32 -24.09 3.48
C TYR A 425 -0.40 -23.64 4.94
N VAL A 426 -0.24 -22.34 5.15
CA VAL A 426 -0.41 -21.69 6.45
C VAL A 426 -1.64 -20.79 6.30
N GLY A 427 -2.80 -21.30 6.72
CA GLY A 427 -4.12 -20.65 6.61
C GLY A 427 -4.24 -19.33 7.34
#